data_5bc3c4e7c42fe5ea8f8cef11c149700f
#
_entry.id   5bc3c4e7c42fe5ea8f8cef11c149700f
#
_cell.length_a   1.000
_cell.length_b   1.000
_cell.length_c   1.000
_cell.angle_alpha   90.00
_cell.angle_beta   90.00
_cell.angle_gamma   90.00
#
_symmetry.space_group_name_H-M   'P 1'
#
loop_
_entity.id
_entity.type
_entity.pdbx_description
1 polymer ?
#
loop_
_entity_poly.entity_id
_entity_poly.type
_entity_poly.pdbx_seq_one_letter_code
_entity_poly.pdbx_strand_id
1 'polypeptide(L)'
;MVPMRKALPPALVIVLAISSLVAGALLWPRPSHVGLKRFSSYEELKAFVLSSRLKARYCPDAKAALGMRAEVRAEAYGPTPPQALRYSKTNVQVEGVDEADVVKTDGEFIYTISNRSVAIVKAYPPEEACLVSRIEFGMRPTSLFINKDMLVVFGDQHTDLFYTAFTTSPHELPPGSLRSNTTVWVLDVSNRAEPRPIRTIAVDGCYVASRMIGNYIYLVTCCPVLVWTHGGRTPDIYVPQLYVDGRAQLIPAHKIWYVDVPDVDYDYTIVMALDLSDPMGEPSYEVFLTGLTTCVYVSRENLYLAVPHWTGSGEETLLFRVCISGGEIVPEAQGSVPGFVLNQFSMDEHDGYFRIATTATTHREEYTWENNIYVLDVDLCIVGRLEGLAPGERIYAARFMGNRCYLVTFRKVDPFFVIDISDPMAPKVLGKLKLPGYSDYLHPLDDDHIIGVGKETVPAEEGDFSWYQGLKIALFDVSNPEEPKLIDKLVMGDRGTDSPVLRDHKALLFDAERGIMVLPVLLAEIDEDMPPYVEGDYVWQGAVVLHVSIEDGIEVLGNITHMEDPSFFDRLGYYCPESPYFIRRALYIGDVLYTVSEAMVLMNDVWTLAELGCIYL
;
A
#
# COMPACT_ATOMS: atom_id res chain seq x y z
N MET A 1 80.08 -22.46 0.85
CA MET A 1 78.92 -22.88 1.65
C MET A 1 77.89 -21.72 1.66
N VAL A 2 76.83 -21.83 0.88
CA VAL A 2 75.74 -20.84 0.82
C VAL A 2 74.58 -21.43 1.61
N PRO A 3 73.94 -20.71 2.55
CA PRO A 3 72.80 -21.26 3.31
C PRO A 3 71.53 -21.27 2.47
N MET A 4 70.93 -22.46 2.32
CA MET A 4 69.61 -22.65 1.72
C MET A 4 68.55 -21.96 2.57
N ARG A 5 67.82 -20.99 1.99
CA ARG A 5 66.56 -20.45 2.54
C ARG A 5 65.46 -21.53 2.45
N LYS A 6 64.98 -21.97 3.59
CA LYS A 6 63.78 -22.84 3.65
C LYS A 6 62.55 -22.06 3.16
N ALA A 7 61.90 -22.52 2.08
CA ALA A 7 60.61 -22.02 1.63
C ALA A 7 59.53 -22.45 2.62
N LEU A 8 58.60 -21.53 2.94
CA LEU A 8 57.40 -21.81 3.74
C LEU A 8 56.48 -22.76 2.96
N PRO A 9 55.80 -23.70 3.62
CA PRO A 9 54.87 -24.61 2.95
C PRO A 9 53.69 -23.86 2.35
N PRO A 10 53.18 -24.27 1.16
CA PRO A 10 52.11 -23.56 0.43
C PRO A 10 50.81 -23.38 1.22
N ALA A 11 50.51 -24.25 2.18
CA ALA A 11 49.35 -24.13 3.07
C ALA A 11 49.39 -22.89 3.98
N LEU A 12 50.58 -22.45 4.40
CA LEU A 12 50.75 -21.28 5.26
C LEU A 12 50.58 -19.97 4.48
N VAL A 13 50.91 -19.97 3.19
CA VAL A 13 50.71 -18.81 2.29
C VAL A 13 49.24 -18.61 1.98
N ILE A 14 48.45 -19.70 1.82
CA ILE A 14 47.01 -19.63 1.59
C ILE A 14 46.25 -19.11 2.83
N VAL A 15 46.62 -19.55 4.04
CA VAL A 15 46.01 -19.07 5.29
C VAL A 15 46.32 -17.59 5.52
N LEU A 16 47.51 -17.12 5.20
CA LEU A 16 47.86 -15.69 5.30
C LEU A 16 47.19 -14.85 4.22
N ALA A 17 46.94 -15.38 3.02
CA ALA A 17 46.23 -14.70 1.97
C ALA A 17 44.70 -14.59 2.28
N ILE A 18 44.13 -15.65 2.85
CA ILE A 18 42.71 -15.63 3.28
C ILE A 18 42.51 -14.68 4.48
N SER A 19 43.44 -14.69 5.47
CA SER A 19 43.35 -13.75 6.60
C SER A 19 43.58 -12.29 6.18
N SER A 20 44.38 -12.01 5.15
CA SER A 20 44.53 -10.64 4.62
C SER A 20 43.33 -10.19 3.77
N LEU A 21 42.66 -11.12 3.08
CA LEU A 21 41.40 -10.84 2.37
C LEU A 21 40.22 -10.56 3.35
N VAL A 22 40.13 -11.35 4.43
CA VAL A 22 39.12 -11.12 5.48
C VAL A 22 39.40 -9.84 6.26
N ALA A 23 40.70 -9.55 6.57
CA ALA A 23 41.08 -8.29 7.21
C ALA A 23 40.91 -7.07 6.28
N GLY A 24 41.07 -7.24 4.97
CA GLY A 24 40.80 -6.20 3.96
C GLY A 24 39.30 -5.90 3.80
N ALA A 25 38.47 -6.91 3.90
CA ALA A 25 37.00 -6.72 3.90
C ALA A 25 36.47 -6.03 5.18
N LEU A 26 37.20 -6.21 6.31
CA LEU A 26 36.89 -5.52 7.57
C LEU A 26 37.45 -4.08 7.65
N LEU A 27 38.30 -3.66 6.71
CA LEU A 27 38.91 -2.32 6.67
C LEU A 27 38.44 -1.44 5.53
N TRP A 28 37.39 -1.86 4.76
CA TRP A 28 36.71 -0.94 3.87
C TRP A 28 35.98 0.08 4.74
N PRO A 29 36.21 1.39 4.55
CA PRO A 29 35.44 2.38 5.27
C PRO A 29 33.95 2.13 4.91
N ARG A 30 33.15 1.66 5.91
CA ARG A 30 31.69 1.67 5.75
C ARG A 30 31.32 3.09 5.35
N PRO A 31 30.50 3.29 4.31
CA PRO A 31 30.01 4.63 3.99
C PRO A 31 29.47 5.21 5.29
N SER A 32 29.88 6.44 5.60
CA SER A 32 29.47 7.12 6.82
C SER A 32 27.94 7.14 6.83
N HIS A 33 27.33 6.28 7.67
CA HIS A 33 25.90 6.33 7.89
C HIS A 33 25.58 7.75 8.34
N VAL A 34 24.84 8.49 7.54
CA VAL A 34 24.28 9.76 7.97
C VAL A 34 23.22 9.38 9.01
N GLY A 35 23.64 9.32 10.28
CA GLY A 35 22.80 8.83 11.36
C GLY A 35 21.62 9.77 11.59
N LEU A 36 20.46 9.20 11.91
CA LEU A 36 19.31 9.92 12.40
C LEU A 36 19.73 10.80 13.59
N LYS A 37 19.39 12.10 13.53
CA LYS A 37 19.67 13.09 14.54
C LYS A 37 18.35 13.62 15.10
N ARG A 38 18.39 14.19 16.31
CA ARG A 38 17.25 14.89 16.93
C ARG A 38 17.55 16.37 17.09
N PHE A 39 16.53 17.20 16.97
CA PHE A 39 16.68 18.61 17.29
C PHE A 39 16.73 18.84 18.80
N SER A 40 17.58 19.76 19.23
CA SER A 40 17.66 20.18 20.63
C SER A 40 16.67 21.31 20.94
N SER A 41 16.27 22.08 19.93
CA SER A 41 15.36 23.21 20.06
C SER A 41 14.60 23.50 18.76
N TYR A 42 13.53 24.29 18.85
CA TYR A 42 12.80 24.77 17.68
C TYR A 42 13.60 25.77 16.83
N GLU A 43 14.52 26.51 17.44
CA GLU A 43 15.44 27.41 16.73
C GLU A 43 16.37 26.62 15.84
N GLU A 44 16.90 25.50 16.31
CA GLU A 44 17.72 24.59 15.53
C GLU A 44 16.93 24.00 14.35
N LEU A 45 15.72 23.49 14.60
CA LEU A 45 14.79 23.03 13.56
C LEU A 45 14.56 24.10 12.49
N LYS A 46 14.23 25.33 12.91
CA LYS A 46 13.98 26.46 12.02
C LYS A 46 15.19 26.80 11.17
N ALA A 47 16.36 26.87 11.78
CA ALA A 47 17.60 27.16 11.09
C ALA A 47 17.94 26.08 10.05
N PHE A 48 17.74 24.81 10.41
CA PHE A 48 17.96 23.66 9.54
C PHE A 48 17.08 23.72 8.27
N VAL A 49 15.74 23.79 8.45
CA VAL A 49 14.77 23.80 7.33
C VAL A 49 14.98 25.01 6.42
N LEU A 50 15.21 26.20 6.98
CA LEU A 50 15.43 27.39 6.17
C LEU A 50 16.77 27.34 5.38
N SER A 51 17.81 26.71 5.96
CA SER A 51 19.11 26.55 5.28
C SER A 51 19.04 25.54 4.13
N SER A 52 18.30 24.45 4.31
CA SER A 52 18.11 23.40 3.29
C SER A 52 17.36 23.95 2.07
N ARG A 53 16.33 24.78 2.29
CA ARG A 53 15.58 25.42 1.21
C ARG A 53 16.41 26.40 0.35
N LEU A 54 17.40 27.04 0.92
CA LEU A 54 18.31 27.91 0.16
C LEU A 54 19.19 27.10 -0.80
N LYS A 55 19.47 25.83 -0.47
CA LYS A 55 20.21 24.88 -1.32
C LYS A 55 19.31 24.31 -2.43
N ALA A 56 18.04 23.97 -2.15
CA ALA A 56 17.09 23.35 -3.09
C ALA A 56 16.58 24.28 -4.21
N ARG A 57 16.79 25.60 -4.14
CA ARG A 57 16.34 26.57 -5.17
C ARG A 57 17.00 26.43 -6.55
N TYR A 58 17.91 25.49 -6.74
CA TYR A 58 18.68 25.31 -7.97
C TYR A 58 18.23 24.10 -8.84
N CYS A 59 17.13 23.41 -8.50
CA CYS A 59 16.61 22.31 -9.31
C CYS A 59 15.24 22.65 -9.90
N PRO A 60 15.13 23.00 -11.23
CA PRO A 60 13.89 23.50 -11.84
C PRO A 60 12.83 22.44 -12.16
N ASP A 61 13.13 21.14 -12.17
CA ASP A 61 12.31 20.12 -12.86
C ASP A 61 11.55 19.12 -11.97
N ALA A 62 11.41 19.36 -10.68
CA ALA A 62 10.77 18.41 -9.74
C ALA A 62 9.23 18.29 -9.83
N LYS A 63 8.55 18.94 -10.80
CA LYS A 63 7.08 19.04 -10.85
C LYS A 63 6.36 17.91 -11.60
N ALA A 64 7.04 16.97 -12.23
CA ALA A 64 6.42 16.04 -13.17
C ALA A 64 6.06 14.64 -12.64
N ALA A 65 6.38 14.28 -11.39
CA ALA A 65 6.30 12.88 -10.94
C ALA A 65 5.28 12.58 -9.82
N LEU A 66 4.42 13.52 -9.45
CA LEU A 66 3.46 13.36 -8.32
C LEU A 66 2.06 12.91 -8.74
N GLY A 67 1.95 11.97 -9.65
CA GLY A 67 0.67 11.52 -10.22
C GLY A 67 0.27 10.07 -9.92
N MET A 68 0.90 9.37 -8.97
CA MET A 68 0.55 7.96 -8.73
C MET A 68 0.38 7.68 -7.23
N ARG A 69 -0.87 7.67 -6.77
CA ARG A 69 -1.27 6.92 -5.57
C ARG A 69 -1.53 5.48 -6.01
N ALA A 70 -0.74 4.54 -5.52
CA ALA A 70 -1.07 3.13 -5.57
C ALA A 70 -1.02 2.58 -4.14
N GLU A 71 -2.16 2.22 -3.63
CA GLU A 71 -2.27 1.40 -2.43
C GLU A 71 -2.39 -0.02 -2.90
N VAL A 72 -1.68 -1.02 -2.29
CA VAL A 72 -2.09 -2.41 -2.42
C VAL A 72 -1.12 -3.49 -1.91
N ARG A 73 -1.36 -4.65 -1.62
CA ARG A 73 -1.40 -5.80 -0.77
C ARG A 73 -0.72 -7.12 -1.15
N ALA A 74 -0.70 -8.10 -0.29
CA ALA A 74 -1.42 -9.29 0.03
C ALA A 74 -0.69 -10.43 0.81
N GLU A 75 -1.25 -11.64 0.96
CA GLU A 75 -1.14 -12.60 2.03
C GLU A 75 -0.37 -13.89 1.77
N ALA A 76 -0.09 -14.63 2.87
CA ALA A 76 0.22 -16.05 2.87
C ALA A 76 -0.58 -16.81 3.95
N TYR A 77 -0.93 -18.07 3.68
CA TYR A 77 -1.83 -18.93 4.43
C TYR A 77 -1.13 -19.76 5.51
N GLY A 78 -1.75 -19.94 6.67
CA GLY A 78 -1.37 -20.87 7.74
C GLY A 78 -2.56 -21.68 8.27
N PRO A 79 -2.37 -22.90 8.86
CA PRO A 79 -3.44 -23.85 9.15
C PRO A 79 -4.33 -23.45 10.33
N THR A 80 -5.63 -23.69 10.20
CA THR A 80 -6.73 -23.33 11.09
C THR A 80 -6.92 -24.32 12.24
N PRO A 81 -7.27 -23.89 13.47
CA PRO A 81 -7.78 -24.75 14.54
C PRO A 81 -9.28 -25.04 14.35
N PRO A 82 -9.84 -26.11 14.98
CA PRO A 82 -11.16 -26.60 14.64
C PRO A 82 -12.32 -25.79 15.23
N GLN A 83 -13.31 -25.52 14.37
CA GLN A 83 -14.71 -25.16 14.63
C GLN A 83 -15.02 -23.96 15.53
N ALA A 84 -14.44 -22.78 15.18
CA ALA A 84 -15.14 -21.51 15.33
C ALA A 84 -15.86 -21.20 14.02
N LEU A 85 -16.93 -20.41 14.04
CA LEU A 85 -17.62 -19.94 12.83
C LEU A 85 -16.59 -19.28 11.91
N ARG A 86 -16.43 -19.83 10.71
CA ARG A 86 -15.45 -19.35 9.74
C ARG A 86 -15.95 -18.05 9.11
N TYR A 87 -15.13 -17.02 9.08
CA TYR A 87 -15.42 -15.76 8.39
C TYR A 87 -14.17 -15.18 7.73
N SER A 88 -14.38 -14.39 6.67
CA SER A 88 -13.29 -13.73 5.98
C SER A 88 -12.73 -12.58 6.83
N LYS A 89 -11.42 -12.50 6.87
CA LYS A 89 -10.72 -11.30 7.38
C LYS A 89 -10.47 -10.34 6.24
N THR A 90 -10.12 -9.10 6.56
CA THR A 90 -9.56 -8.19 5.57
C THR A 90 -8.34 -8.85 4.94
N ASN A 91 -8.27 -8.81 3.61
CA ASN A 91 -7.12 -9.28 2.86
C ASN A 91 -5.91 -8.34 3.17
N VAL A 92 -4.82 -8.74 3.88
CA VAL A 92 -3.68 -7.94 4.40
C VAL A 92 -2.34 -8.32 3.75
N GLN A 93 -1.38 -7.43 3.67
CA GLN A 93 -0.07 -7.72 3.05
C GLN A 93 0.76 -8.72 3.87
N VAL A 94 0.73 -8.59 5.18
CA VAL A 94 1.52 -9.39 6.11
C VAL A 94 0.60 -10.04 7.13
N GLU A 95 0.66 -11.36 7.23
CA GLU A 95 -0.13 -12.11 8.20
C GLU A 95 0.14 -11.65 9.64
N GLY A 96 -0.93 -11.33 10.39
CA GLY A 96 -0.85 -10.83 11.75
C GLY A 96 -0.62 -9.32 11.86
N VAL A 97 -0.54 -8.61 10.73
CA VAL A 97 -0.53 -7.15 10.63
C VAL A 97 -1.83 -6.72 9.95
N ASP A 98 -2.87 -6.40 10.72
CA ASP A 98 -4.17 -6.01 10.17
C ASP A 98 -4.12 -4.60 9.58
N GLU A 99 -4.90 -4.38 8.52
CA GLU A 99 -5.03 -3.10 7.82
C GLU A 99 -6.42 -2.50 8.02
N ALA A 100 -6.51 -1.20 8.25
CA ALA A 100 -7.80 -0.52 8.33
C ALA A 100 -8.57 -0.61 7.01
N ASP A 101 -9.88 -0.79 7.09
CA ASP A 101 -10.74 -0.88 5.92
C ASP A 101 -12.06 -0.13 6.14
N VAL A 102 -12.84 0.05 5.09
CA VAL A 102 -14.19 0.63 5.15
C VAL A 102 -15.22 -0.35 5.70
N VAL A 103 -14.91 -1.64 5.73
CA VAL A 103 -15.75 -2.72 6.27
C VAL A 103 -14.90 -3.68 7.08
N LYS A 104 -15.37 -4.07 8.25
CA LYS A 104 -14.77 -5.11 9.11
C LYS A 104 -15.86 -6.03 9.66
N THR A 105 -15.47 -7.24 10.05
CA THR A 105 -16.36 -8.17 10.76
C THR A 105 -15.62 -8.87 11.89
N ASP A 106 -16.36 -9.23 12.94
CA ASP A 106 -15.90 -10.09 14.03
C ASP A 106 -16.47 -11.52 13.92
N GLY A 107 -17.21 -11.81 12.83
CA GLY A 107 -17.84 -13.10 12.56
C GLY A 107 -19.30 -13.19 12.99
N GLU A 108 -19.82 -12.21 13.72
CA GLU A 108 -21.24 -12.08 14.06
C GLU A 108 -21.80 -10.75 13.56
N PHE A 109 -21.02 -9.68 13.68
CA PHE A 109 -21.38 -8.33 13.26
C PHE A 109 -20.52 -7.85 12.09
N ILE A 110 -21.11 -6.99 11.27
CA ILE A 110 -20.42 -6.19 10.23
C ILE A 110 -20.41 -4.73 10.67
N TYR A 111 -19.23 -4.14 10.63
CA TYR A 111 -18.99 -2.72 10.90
C TYR A 111 -18.64 -2.05 9.58
N THR A 112 -19.47 -1.14 9.10
CA THR A 112 -19.27 -0.52 7.78
C THR A 112 -19.49 0.99 7.79
N ILE A 113 -18.66 1.67 7.02
CA ILE A 113 -18.78 3.11 6.81
C ILE A 113 -19.90 3.37 5.80
N SER A 114 -20.87 4.17 6.22
CA SER A 114 -21.97 4.68 5.41
C SER A 114 -22.04 6.20 5.55
N ASN A 115 -21.66 6.93 4.51
CA ASN A 115 -21.58 8.38 4.49
C ASN A 115 -20.73 8.93 5.67
N ARG A 116 -21.35 9.66 6.62
CA ARG A 116 -20.71 10.24 7.82
C ARG A 116 -20.88 9.39 9.07
N SER A 117 -21.24 8.14 8.92
CA SER A 117 -21.53 7.23 10.02
C SER A 117 -20.82 5.89 9.86
N VAL A 118 -20.73 5.15 10.96
CA VAL A 118 -20.44 3.72 10.97
C VAL A 118 -21.71 3.00 11.39
N ALA A 119 -22.17 2.08 10.55
CA ALA A 119 -23.27 1.18 10.84
C ALA A 119 -22.75 -0.11 11.46
N ILE A 120 -23.41 -0.59 12.52
CA ILE A 120 -23.17 -1.90 13.14
C ILE A 120 -24.37 -2.77 12.78
N VAL A 121 -24.11 -3.81 12.01
CA VAL A 121 -25.11 -4.75 11.49
C VAL A 121 -24.90 -6.10 12.16
N LYS A 122 -25.93 -6.65 12.82
CA LYS A 122 -25.93 -8.07 13.15
C LYS A 122 -26.09 -8.83 11.85
N ALA A 123 -25.08 -9.58 11.47
CA ALA A 123 -25.01 -10.23 10.17
C ALA A 123 -25.30 -11.72 10.23
N TYR A 124 -24.95 -12.37 11.33
CA TYR A 124 -25.11 -13.81 11.49
C TYR A 124 -25.86 -14.18 12.80
N PRO A 125 -26.78 -15.17 12.80
CA PRO A 125 -27.26 -15.89 11.61
C PRO A 125 -28.12 -14.99 10.69
N PRO A 126 -28.22 -15.29 9.37
CA PRO A 126 -28.86 -14.38 8.40
C PRO A 126 -30.35 -14.13 8.68
N GLU A 127 -31.07 -15.05 9.33
CA GLU A 127 -32.48 -14.88 9.69
C GLU A 127 -32.70 -13.84 10.80
N GLU A 128 -31.64 -13.50 11.55
CA GLU A 128 -31.64 -12.49 12.61
C GLU A 128 -30.99 -11.19 12.18
N ALA A 129 -30.58 -11.11 10.92
CA ALA A 129 -29.81 -9.98 10.42
C ALA A 129 -30.60 -8.66 10.49
N CYS A 130 -29.99 -7.63 11.09
CA CYS A 130 -30.60 -6.31 11.24
C CYS A 130 -29.56 -5.22 11.49
N LEU A 131 -29.91 -3.97 11.18
CA LEU A 131 -29.15 -2.81 11.63
C LEU A 131 -29.34 -2.64 13.15
N VAL A 132 -28.24 -2.79 13.90
CA VAL A 132 -28.26 -2.72 15.37
C VAL A 132 -28.11 -1.29 15.86
N SER A 133 -27.15 -0.56 15.30
CA SER A 133 -26.90 0.84 15.67
C SER A 133 -26.16 1.59 14.55
N ARG A 134 -26.19 2.91 14.64
CA ARG A 134 -25.46 3.82 13.77
C ARG A 134 -24.75 4.87 14.60
N ILE A 135 -23.48 5.09 14.35
CA ILE A 135 -22.64 6.07 15.05
C ILE A 135 -22.35 7.20 14.07
N GLU A 136 -22.82 8.40 14.38
CA GLU A 136 -22.59 9.59 13.56
C GLU A 136 -21.29 10.30 13.96
N PHE A 137 -20.55 10.78 12.97
CA PHE A 137 -19.29 11.52 13.16
C PHE A 137 -19.39 12.94 12.58
N GLY A 138 -18.67 13.87 13.17
CA GLY A 138 -18.63 15.26 12.70
C GLY A 138 -17.98 15.44 11.32
N MET A 139 -17.19 14.45 10.87
CA MET A 139 -16.58 14.37 9.55
C MET A 139 -16.76 12.97 8.97
N ARG A 140 -16.49 12.77 7.67
CA ARG A 140 -16.62 11.47 7.03
C ARG A 140 -15.51 10.52 7.54
N PRO A 141 -15.86 9.34 8.08
CA PRO A 141 -14.90 8.30 8.36
C PRO A 141 -14.23 7.79 7.07
N THR A 142 -12.97 7.40 7.16
CA THR A 142 -12.19 6.87 6.02
C THR A 142 -11.93 5.38 6.12
N SER A 143 -11.69 4.90 7.35
CA SER A 143 -11.40 3.49 7.61
C SER A 143 -11.63 3.14 9.08
N LEU A 144 -11.65 1.85 9.40
CA LEU A 144 -11.88 1.38 10.77
C LEU A 144 -11.14 0.06 11.06
N PHE A 145 -10.93 -0.21 12.36
CA PHE A 145 -10.55 -1.50 12.92
C PHE A 145 -11.60 -1.97 13.91
N ILE A 146 -11.76 -3.28 14.03
CA ILE A 146 -12.43 -3.94 15.16
C ILE A 146 -11.45 -4.89 15.85
N ASN A 147 -11.31 -4.76 17.15
CA ASN A 147 -10.52 -5.66 17.99
C ASN A 147 -11.37 -6.01 19.22
N LYS A 148 -12.02 -7.16 19.20
CA LYS A 148 -12.97 -7.60 20.23
C LYS A 148 -14.10 -6.57 20.43
N ASP A 149 -14.11 -5.89 21.56
CA ASP A 149 -15.11 -4.87 21.92
C ASP A 149 -14.64 -3.44 21.67
N MET A 150 -13.49 -3.26 20.97
CA MET A 150 -12.92 -1.96 20.66
C MET A 150 -13.06 -1.67 19.16
N LEU A 151 -13.88 -0.67 18.83
CA LEU A 151 -13.98 -0.12 17.49
C LEU A 151 -13.12 1.14 17.39
N VAL A 152 -12.21 1.18 16.42
CA VAL A 152 -11.39 2.34 16.14
C VAL A 152 -11.71 2.86 14.76
N VAL A 153 -12.05 4.13 14.66
CA VAL A 153 -12.48 4.78 13.42
C VAL A 153 -11.53 5.93 13.12
N PHE A 154 -11.11 6.02 11.86
CA PHE A 154 -10.28 7.12 11.36
C PHE A 154 -11.13 8.05 10.51
N GLY A 155 -10.85 9.35 10.61
CA GLY A 155 -11.39 10.37 9.73
C GLY A 155 -10.30 11.37 9.39
N ASP A 156 -10.25 11.76 8.14
CA ASP A 156 -9.30 12.75 7.66
C ASP A 156 -10.06 14.01 7.29
N GLN A 157 -9.67 15.12 7.87
CA GLN A 157 -10.19 16.42 7.50
C GLN A 157 -9.45 16.90 6.24
N HIS A 158 -9.73 16.25 5.11
CA HIS A 158 -9.36 16.82 3.82
C HIS A 158 -10.17 18.11 3.62
N THR A 159 -9.51 19.21 3.74
CA THR A 159 -9.88 20.35 2.90
C THR A 159 -9.42 19.95 1.49
N ASP A 160 -10.28 20.07 0.47
CA ASP A 160 -9.97 19.82 -0.96
C ASP A 160 -8.73 20.60 -1.48
N LEU A 161 -8.03 21.23 -0.62
CA LEU A 161 -6.86 22.08 -0.78
C LEU A 161 -5.55 21.32 -1.02
N PHE A 162 -5.47 20.03 -0.64
CA PHE A 162 -4.29 19.24 -1.01
C PHE A 162 -4.23 19.02 -2.53
N TYR A 163 -5.39 18.77 -3.15
CA TYR A 163 -5.48 18.70 -4.62
C TYR A 163 -5.27 20.07 -5.27
N THR A 164 -5.78 21.12 -4.64
CA THR A 164 -5.63 22.52 -5.11
C THR A 164 -4.22 23.05 -4.92
N ALA A 165 -3.48 22.64 -3.89
CA ALA A 165 -2.09 23.04 -3.65
C ALA A 165 -1.14 22.53 -4.75
N PHE A 166 -1.47 21.42 -5.43
CA PHE A 166 -0.71 20.93 -6.59
C PHE A 166 -1.14 21.56 -7.92
N THR A 167 -2.34 22.15 -8.00
CA THR A 167 -2.90 22.72 -9.24
C THR A 167 -2.95 24.24 -9.26
N THR A 168 -2.88 24.91 -8.10
CA THR A 168 -2.90 26.39 -7.97
C THR A 168 -1.62 26.90 -7.32
N SER A 169 -1.27 28.16 -7.65
CA SER A 169 -0.12 28.82 -7.03
C SER A 169 -0.31 28.93 -5.51
N PRO A 170 0.70 28.62 -4.68
CA PRO A 170 0.59 28.71 -3.21
C PRO A 170 0.16 30.08 -2.66
N HIS A 171 0.20 31.12 -3.50
CA HIS A 171 -0.19 32.49 -3.17
C HIS A 171 -1.71 32.73 -3.15
N GLU A 172 -2.52 31.79 -3.65
CA GLU A 172 -3.97 31.94 -3.80
C GLU A 172 -4.79 31.25 -2.68
N LEU A 173 -4.11 30.55 -1.76
CA LEU A 173 -4.80 29.81 -0.69
C LEU A 173 -5.01 30.68 0.57
N PRO A 174 -6.20 30.64 1.20
CA PRO A 174 -6.46 31.36 2.46
C PRO A 174 -5.55 30.87 3.60
N PRO A 175 -5.16 31.74 4.55
CA PRO A 175 -4.40 31.34 5.73
C PRO A 175 -5.16 30.31 6.56
N GLY A 176 -4.47 29.24 6.96
CA GLY A 176 -5.06 28.13 7.74
C GLY A 176 -5.74 27.05 6.89
N SER A 177 -5.86 27.21 5.58
CA SER A 177 -6.45 26.22 4.68
C SER A 177 -5.58 24.97 4.44
N LEU A 178 -4.30 24.99 4.86
CA LEU A 178 -3.36 23.86 4.73
C LEU A 178 -3.30 22.95 5.98
N ARG A 179 -4.21 23.13 6.94
CA ARG A 179 -4.26 22.26 8.12
C ARG A 179 -5.18 21.09 7.84
N SER A 180 -4.63 19.95 7.49
CA SER A 180 -5.33 18.68 7.63
C SER A 180 -4.92 18.03 8.95
N ASN A 181 -5.85 17.35 9.58
CA ASN A 181 -5.57 16.48 10.71
C ASN A 181 -6.30 15.15 10.54
N THR A 182 -5.65 14.10 10.98
CA THR A 182 -6.24 12.78 11.07
C THR A 182 -6.81 12.60 12.47
N THR A 183 -8.11 12.31 12.55
CA THR A 183 -8.82 12.05 13.81
C THR A 183 -9.02 10.57 13.99
N VAL A 184 -8.78 10.09 15.20
CA VAL A 184 -8.98 8.72 15.66
C VAL A 184 -10.02 8.72 16.76
N TRP A 185 -11.14 8.03 16.55
CA TRP A 185 -12.15 7.78 17.57
C TRP A 185 -12.00 6.36 18.07
N VAL A 186 -11.89 6.20 19.38
CA VAL A 186 -11.87 4.90 20.07
C VAL A 186 -13.20 4.73 20.79
N LEU A 187 -13.91 3.65 20.50
CA LEU A 187 -15.25 3.38 21.03
C LEU A 187 -15.29 1.99 21.67
N ASP A 188 -15.99 1.89 22.80
CA ASP A 188 -16.43 0.62 23.39
C ASP A 188 -17.72 0.19 22.69
N VAL A 189 -17.66 -0.96 22.05
CA VAL A 189 -18.80 -1.61 21.38
C VAL A 189 -19.20 -2.94 22.06
N SER A 190 -18.84 -3.13 23.35
CA SER A 190 -19.26 -4.31 24.12
C SER A 190 -20.79 -4.48 24.12
N ASN A 191 -21.53 -3.38 24.14
CA ASN A 191 -22.95 -3.35 23.76
C ASN A 191 -23.10 -2.74 22.34
N ARG A 192 -23.22 -3.60 21.30
CA ARG A 192 -23.35 -3.16 19.90
C ARG A 192 -24.57 -2.26 19.65
N ALA A 193 -25.59 -2.31 20.51
CA ALA A 193 -26.77 -1.44 20.40
C ALA A 193 -26.53 -0.03 20.98
N GLU A 194 -25.57 0.14 21.88
CA GLU A 194 -25.21 1.41 22.51
C GLU A 194 -23.70 1.63 22.52
N PRO A 195 -23.06 1.86 21.37
CA PRO A 195 -21.65 2.17 21.28
C PRO A 195 -21.28 3.41 22.11
N ARG A 196 -20.20 3.34 22.86
CA ARG A 196 -19.78 4.43 23.74
C ARG A 196 -18.43 4.98 23.33
N PRO A 197 -18.29 6.29 23.06
CA PRO A 197 -17.00 6.90 22.82
C PRO A 197 -16.16 6.84 24.09
N ILE A 198 -14.93 6.32 23.98
CA ILE A 198 -13.96 6.29 25.06
C ILE A 198 -13.04 7.51 24.95
N ARG A 199 -12.50 7.76 23.74
CA ARG A 199 -11.49 8.77 23.53
C ARG A 199 -11.50 9.29 22.08
N THR A 200 -11.06 10.54 21.93
CA THR A 200 -10.79 11.13 20.62
C THR A 200 -9.37 11.69 20.60
N ILE A 201 -8.59 11.26 19.62
CA ILE A 201 -7.23 11.73 19.37
C ILE A 201 -7.20 12.31 17.98
N ALA A 202 -6.60 13.49 17.80
CA ALA A 202 -6.30 13.99 16.47
C ALA A 202 -4.81 14.34 16.39
N VAL A 203 -4.21 14.06 15.26
CA VAL A 203 -2.81 14.36 14.95
C VAL A 203 -2.75 15.16 13.67
N ASP A 204 -1.91 16.19 13.64
CA ASP A 204 -1.72 16.97 12.43
C ASP A 204 -1.18 16.10 11.30
N GLY A 205 -1.66 16.37 10.10
CA GLY A 205 -1.28 15.69 8.88
C GLY A 205 -2.40 14.85 8.25
N CYS A 206 -2.24 14.59 6.97
CA CYS A 206 -3.09 13.68 6.21
C CYS A 206 -2.79 12.23 6.60
N TYR A 207 -3.80 11.41 6.64
CA TYR A 207 -3.67 9.96 6.81
C TYR A 207 -2.84 9.36 5.66
N VAL A 208 -1.79 8.61 6.00
CA VAL A 208 -0.96 7.85 5.05
C VAL A 208 -1.29 6.37 5.14
N ALA A 209 -1.17 5.79 6.34
CA ALA A 209 -1.43 4.38 6.58
C ALA A 209 -1.73 4.12 8.05
N SER A 210 -2.42 3.01 8.34
CA SER A 210 -2.49 2.45 9.68
C SER A 210 -2.39 0.92 9.68
N ARG A 211 -1.84 0.37 10.74
CA ARG A 211 -1.71 -1.08 10.93
C ARG A 211 -2.07 -1.44 12.36
N MET A 212 -2.67 -2.61 12.54
CA MET A 212 -2.94 -3.16 13.87
C MET A 212 -2.19 -4.48 14.06
N ILE A 213 -1.37 -4.53 15.13
CA ILE A 213 -0.61 -5.73 15.52
C ILE A 213 -1.00 -6.08 16.96
N GLY A 214 -1.72 -7.17 17.13
CA GLY A 214 -2.28 -7.52 18.44
C GLY A 214 -3.25 -6.45 18.96
N ASN A 215 -2.89 -5.81 20.07
CA ASN A 215 -3.69 -4.71 20.64
C ASN A 215 -3.15 -3.31 20.27
N TYR A 216 -2.08 -3.21 19.49
CA TYR A 216 -1.47 -1.93 19.15
C TYR A 216 -1.87 -1.47 17.75
N ILE A 217 -2.32 -0.22 17.64
CA ILE A 217 -2.55 0.45 16.36
C ILE A 217 -1.40 1.42 16.11
N TYR A 218 -0.79 1.30 14.95
CA TYR A 218 0.23 2.22 14.44
C TYR A 218 -0.39 3.07 13.33
N LEU A 219 -0.38 4.39 13.50
CA LEU A 219 -0.89 5.37 12.53
C LEU A 219 0.28 6.17 11.99
N VAL A 220 0.31 6.36 10.68
CA VAL A 220 1.27 7.22 9.98
C VAL A 220 0.51 8.37 9.34
N THR A 221 0.94 9.60 9.63
CA THR A 221 0.42 10.82 8.98
C THR A 221 1.57 11.65 8.41
N CYS A 222 1.26 12.51 7.45
CA CYS A 222 2.24 13.40 6.82
C CYS A 222 1.70 14.83 6.75
N CYS A 223 2.50 15.83 7.14
CA CYS A 223 2.12 17.23 7.08
C CYS A 223 3.29 18.14 6.69
N PRO A 224 3.01 19.28 5.99
CA PRO A 224 4.05 20.19 5.54
C PRO A 224 4.74 20.90 6.70
N VAL A 225 6.06 21.08 6.59
CA VAL A 225 6.87 21.83 7.57
C VAL A 225 6.76 23.36 7.36
N LEU A 226 6.40 23.80 6.17
CA LEU A 226 6.35 25.22 5.80
C LEU A 226 4.91 25.68 5.65
N VAL A 227 4.59 26.80 6.30
CA VAL A 227 3.29 27.49 6.15
C VAL A 227 3.51 28.93 5.69
N TRP A 228 2.64 29.38 4.77
CA TRP A 228 2.67 30.74 4.28
C TRP A 228 1.70 31.60 5.10
N THR A 229 2.20 32.67 5.73
CA THR A 229 1.36 33.65 6.41
C THR A 229 0.80 34.66 5.43
N HIS A 230 -0.42 35.14 5.68
CA HIS A 230 -1.11 36.10 4.82
C HIS A 230 -0.27 37.40 4.66
N GLY A 231 0.09 37.71 3.42
CA GLY A 231 0.93 38.88 3.11
C GLY A 231 2.44 38.70 3.36
N GLY A 232 2.87 37.55 3.88
CA GLY A 232 4.28 37.23 4.08
C GLY A 232 4.97 36.82 2.78
N ARG A 233 6.17 37.39 2.54
CA ARG A 233 7.02 36.99 1.40
C ARG A 233 7.90 35.76 1.72
N THR A 234 7.95 35.37 2.98
CA THR A 234 8.72 34.22 3.47
C THR A 234 7.79 33.29 4.25
N PRO A 235 7.90 31.97 4.07
CA PRO A 235 7.17 31.02 4.88
C PRO A 235 7.71 31.00 6.31
N ASP A 236 6.85 30.65 7.25
CA ASP A 236 7.26 30.30 8.61
C ASP A 236 7.24 28.78 8.79
N ILE A 237 7.86 28.30 9.85
CA ILE A 237 7.90 26.88 10.16
C ILE A 237 6.68 26.52 10.97
N TYR A 238 5.98 25.49 10.52
CA TYR A 238 4.94 24.83 11.27
C TYR A 238 5.56 23.79 12.21
N VAL A 239 5.08 23.70 13.44
CA VAL A 239 5.41 22.61 14.37
C VAL A 239 4.12 21.83 14.60
N PRO A 240 4.09 20.52 14.31
CA PRO A 240 2.87 19.74 14.41
C PRO A 240 2.38 19.58 15.86
N GLN A 241 1.09 19.31 16.01
CA GLN A 241 0.42 19.16 17.29
C GLN A 241 -0.31 17.81 17.35
N LEU A 242 -0.39 17.31 18.57
CA LEU A 242 -1.25 16.19 18.95
C LEU A 242 -2.40 16.75 19.79
N TYR A 243 -3.62 16.32 19.53
CA TYR A 243 -4.82 16.71 20.27
C TYR A 243 -5.37 15.47 20.96
N VAL A 244 -5.38 15.48 22.28
CA VAL A 244 -5.90 14.39 23.09
C VAL A 244 -7.11 14.90 23.85
N ASP A 245 -8.28 14.36 23.59
CA ASP A 245 -9.56 14.75 24.19
C ASP A 245 -9.79 16.29 24.13
N GLY A 246 -9.46 16.87 22.97
CA GLY A 246 -9.58 18.30 22.70
C GLY A 246 -8.47 19.20 23.27
N ARG A 247 -7.46 18.63 23.91
CA ARG A 247 -6.30 19.39 24.44
C ARG A 247 -5.13 19.31 23.46
N ALA A 248 -4.73 20.46 22.95
CA ALA A 248 -3.58 20.56 22.05
C ALA A 248 -2.26 20.43 22.82
N GLN A 249 -1.36 19.61 22.30
CA GLN A 249 0.00 19.42 22.77
C GLN A 249 0.96 19.65 21.61
N LEU A 250 1.88 20.61 21.75
CA LEU A 250 2.91 20.85 20.75
C LEU A 250 3.93 19.71 20.80
N ILE A 251 4.27 19.13 19.64
CA ILE A 251 5.28 18.07 19.56
C ILE A 251 6.66 18.66 19.91
N PRO A 252 7.35 18.16 20.95
CA PRO A 252 8.64 18.69 21.38
C PRO A 252 9.73 18.50 20.33
N ALA A 253 10.63 19.47 20.18
CA ALA A 253 11.71 19.41 19.19
C ALA A 253 12.57 18.14 19.32
N HIS A 254 12.81 17.64 20.54
CA HIS A 254 13.57 16.41 20.77
C HIS A 254 12.86 15.11 20.35
N LYS A 255 11.58 15.18 19.97
CA LYS A 255 10.82 14.08 19.35
C LYS A 255 10.91 14.10 17.83
N ILE A 256 11.56 15.10 17.24
CA ILE A 256 11.69 15.25 15.79
C ILE A 256 13.06 14.77 15.36
N TRP A 257 13.06 13.66 14.61
CA TRP A 257 14.22 13.08 13.96
C TRP A 257 14.44 13.70 12.59
N TYR A 258 15.67 13.86 12.20
CA TYR A 258 15.99 14.36 10.87
C TYR A 258 17.25 13.72 10.30
N VAL A 259 17.39 13.87 9.00
CA VAL A 259 18.56 13.51 8.22
C VAL A 259 19.02 14.74 7.47
N ASP A 260 20.31 14.98 7.46
CA ASP A 260 20.89 16.06 6.67
C ASP A 260 21.20 15.54 5.27
N VAL A 261 20.15 15.44 4.44
CA VAL A 261 20.24 15.04 3.04
C VAL A 261 20.08 16.28 2.18
N PRO A 262 20.98 16.52 1.20
CA PRO A 262 20.86 17.65 0.28
C PRO A 262 19.58 17.54 -0.57
N ASP A 263 19.00 18.69 -0.95
CA ASP A 263 17.92 18.81 -1.94
C ASP A 263 16.58 18.16 -1.55
N VAL A 264 16.33 17.93 -0.26
CA VAL A 264 15.03 17.44 0.24
C VAL A 264 14.08 18.62 0.49
N ASP A 265 12.88 18.55 -0.09
CA ASP A 265 11.74 19.33 0.39
C ASP A 265 11.17 18.61 1.62
N TYR A 266 11.45 19.15 2.80
CA TYR A 266 11.10 18.51 4.06
C TYR A 266 9.61 18.64 4.38
N ASP A 267 9.04 17.50 4.81
CA ASP A 267 7.73 17.36 5.43
C ASP A 267 7.87 16.55 6.73
N TYR A 268 6.89 16.66 7.62
CA TYR A 268 6.84 15.81 8.79
C TYR A 268 6.09 14.52 8.48
N THR A 269 6.69 13.39 8.81
CA THR A 269 6.01 12.10 8.94
C THR A 269 5.89 11.79 10.42
N ILE A 270 4.66 11.61 10.91
CA ILE A 270 4.36 11.29 12.31
C ILE A 270 3.95 9.83 12.38
N VAL A 271 4.66 9.05 13.19
CA VAL A 271 4.28 7.68 13.53
C VAL A 271 3.77 7.69 14.96
N MET A 272 2.53 7.25 15.18
CA MET A 272 1.86 7.21 16.48
C MET A 272 1.36 5.80 16.77
N ALA A 273 1.50 5.35 18.02
CA ALA A 273 0.94 4.08 18.47
C ALA A 273 -0.08 4.27 19.60
N LEU A 274 -1.15 3.47 19.54
CA LEU A 274 -2.23 3.40 20.51
C LEU A 274 -2.34 1.98 21.04
N ASP A 275 -2.44 1.82 22.36
CA ASP A 275 -2.70 0.54 23.03
C ASP A 275 -4.21 0.40 23.32
N LEU A 276 -4.87 -0.54 22.65
CA LEU A 276 -6.29 -0.83 22.84
C LEU A 276 -6.57 -1.58 24.16
N SER A 277 -5.56 -2.10 24.83
CA SER A 277 -5.71 -2.70 26.17
C SER A 277 -5.71 -1.63 27.28
N ASP A 278 -5.13 -0.46 27.01
CA ASP A 278 -5.22 0.75 27.84
C ASP A 278 -5.60 1.97 26.97
N PRO A 279 -6.84 2.05 26.50
CA PRO A 279 -7.25 3.09 25.55
C PRO A 279 -7.21 4.51 26.14
N MET A 280 -7.08 4.66 27.45
CA MET A 280 -6.91 5.94 28.14
C MET A 280 -5.44 6.30 28.39
N GLY A 281 -4.50 5.38 28.12
CA GLY A 281 -3.06 5.61 28.18
C GLY A 281 -2.59 6.69 27.21
N GLU A 282 -1.47 7.35 27.49
CA GLU A 282 -0.91 8.34 26.56
C GLU A 282 -0.40 7.64 25.28
N PRO A 283 -0.73 8.14 24.07
CA PRO A 283 -0.20 7.59 22.84
C PRO A 283 1.32 7.81 22.77
N SER A 284 2.05 6.79 22.32
CA SER A 284 3.45 6.97 21.98
C SER A 284 3.57 7.52 20.56
N TYR A 285 4.58 8.33 20.29
CA TYR A 285 4.82 8.86 18.94
C TYR A 285 6.28 9.28 18.76
N GLU A 286 6.74 9.22 17.52
CA GLU A 286 7.99 9.82 17.03
C GLU A 286 7.69 10.54 15.69
N VAL A 287 8.47 11.57 15.41
CA VAL A 287 8.29 12.40 14.21
C VAL A 287 9.57 12.40 13.39
N PHE A 288 9.43 12.29 12.09
CA PHE A 288 10.53 12.28 11.14
C PHE A 288 10.42 13.50 10.22
N LEU A 289 11.43 14.31 10.20
CA LEU A 289 11.58 15.39 9.21
C LEU A 289 12.27 14.79 7.99
N THR A 290 11.46 14.39 7.02
CA THR A 290 11.87 13.73 5.78
C THR A 290 11.26 14.49 4.59
N GLY A 291 11.26 13.93 3.37
CA GLY A 291 10.33 14.36 2.34
C GLY A 291 8.93 13.77 2.57
N LEU A 292 8.04 13.98 1.62
CA LEU A 292 6.69 13.40 1.64
C LEU A 292 6.78 11.87 1.62
N THR A 293 6.40 11.20 2.72
CA THR A 293 6.29 9.74 2.76
C THR A 293 5.14 9.30 1.86
N THR A 294 5.45 8.55 0.82
CA THR A 294 4.47 8.09 -0.16
C THR A 294 4.05 6.65 0.04
N CYS A 295 4.90 5.83 0.65
CA CYS A 295 4.65 4.41 0.83
C CYS A 295 5.16 3.93 2.19
N VAL A 296 4.40 3.02 2.80
CA VAL A 296 4.72 2.42 4.10
C VAL A 296 4.57 0.90 4.00
N TYR A 297 5.61 0.18 4.41
CA TYR A 297 5.56 -1.27 4.62
C TYR A 297 5.66 -1.57 6.11
N VAL A 298 4.90 -2.55 6.60
CA VAL A 298 4.92 -2.93 8.01
C VAL A 298 5.00 -4.45 8.13
N SER A 299 6.06 -4.92 8.76
CA SER A 299 6.18 -6.30 9.24
C SER A 299 5.65 -6.41 10.68
N ARG A 300 5.80 -7.57 11.31
CA ARG A 300 5.38 -7.75 12.70
C ARG A 300 6.20 -6.94 13.71
N GLU A 301 7.41 -6.56 13.36
CA GLU A 301 8.37 -5.91 14.26
C GLU A 301 8.88 -4.58 13.74
N ASN A 302 8.76 -4.30 12.44
CA ASN A 302 9.32 -3.12 11.81
C ASN A 302 8.29 -2.39 10.96
N LEU A 303 8.41 -1.07 10.93
CA LEU A 303 7.74 -0.17 10.01
C LEU A 303 8.80 0.50 9.13
N TYR A 304 8.60 0.46 7.83
CA TYR A 304 9.49 1.09 6.86
C TYR A 304 8.77 2.25 6.19
N LEU A 305 9.40 3.44 6.24
CA LEU A 305 8.96 4.61 5.53
C LEU A 305 9.77 4.73 4.23
N ALA A 306 9.08 4.83 3.09
CA ALA A 306 9.68 5.07 1.79
C ALA A 306 9.35 6.48 1.31
N VAL A 307 10.40 7.28 1.08
CA VAL A 307 10.31 8.70 0.76
C VAL A 307 11.01 8.95 -0.58
N PRO A 308 10.30 9.37 -1.63
CA PRO A 308 10.92 9.71 -2.90
C PRO A 308 11.83 10.93 -2.75
N HIS A 309 13.00 10.86 -3.34
CA HIS A 309 14.00 11.90 -3.31
C HIS A 309 14.65 12.08 -4.68
N TRP A 310 14.85 13.34 -5.09
CA TRP A 310 15.52 13.70 -6.33
C TRP A 310 16.88 14.28 -6.03
N THR A 311 17.92 13.69 -6.59
CA THR A 311 19.28 14.18 -6.51
C THR A 311 19.72 14.78 -7.86
N GLY A 312 20.81 15.53 -7.87
CA GLY A 312 21.39 15.99 -9.15
C GLY A 312 21.89 14.84 -10.06
N SER A 313 21.95 13.60 -9.56
CA SER A 313 22.38 12.38 -10.27
C SER A 313 21.22 11.47 -10.67
N GLY A 314 19.99 11.71 -10.21
CA GLY A 314 18.81 10.90 -10.51
C GLY A 314 17.85 10.77 -9.35
N GLU A 315 16.93 9.84 -9.51
CA GLU A 315 15.85 9.52 -8.56
C GLU A 315 16.31 8.47 -7.58
N GLU A 316 15.96 8.63 -6.30
CA GLU A 316 16.16 7.60 -5.28
C GLU A 316 14.98 7.55 -4.31
N THR A 317 14.86 6.46 -3.58
CA THR A 317 13.96 6.32 -2.44
C THR A 317 14.77 6.30 -1.15
N LEU A 318 14.55 7.28 -0.27
CA LEU A 318 15.06 7.23 1.10
C LEU A 318 14.21 6.25 1.91
N LEU A 319 14.88 5.45 2.71
CA LEU A 319 14.27 4.41 3.53
C LEU A 319 14.59 4.63 5.01
N PHE A 320 13.58 4.48 5.86
CA PHE A 320 13.74 4.53 7.31
C PHE A 320 13.14 3.28 7.91
N ARG A 321 13.93 2.53 8.69
CA ARG A 321 13.45 1.41 9.48
C ARG A 321 13.17 1.85 10.91
N VAL A 322 11.96 1.60 11.36
CA VAL A 322 11.46 1.92 12.68
C VAL A 322 11.01 0.63 13.35
N CYS A 323 11.68 0.20 14.40
CA CYS A 323 11.22 -0.92 15.21
C CYS A 323 9.93 -0.53 15.94
N ILE A 324 8.91 -1.41 15.84
CA ILE A 324 7.60 -1.24 16.46
C ILE A 324 7.28 -2.49 17.28
N SER A 325 7.37 -2.39 18.58
CA SER A 325 7.10 -3.53 19.47
C SER A 325 6.41 -3.06 20.74
N GLY A 326 5.25 -3.65 21.06
CA GLY A 326 4.54 -3.33 22.29
C GLY A 326 4.14 -1.86 22.44
N GLY A 327 3.88 -1.16 21.32
CA GLY A 327 3.54 0.27 21.28
C GLY A 327 4.77 1.20 21.33
N GLU A 328 5.98 0.67 21.47
CA GLU A 328 7.21 1.47 21.32
C GLU A 328 7.47 1.77 19.84
N ILE A 329 8.09 2.91 19.58
CA ILE A 329 8.47 3.37 18.23
C ILE A 329 9.93 3.79 18.31
N VAL A 330 10.83 2.98 17.76
CA VAL A 330 12.28 3.19 17.85
C VAL A 330 12.89 3.28 16.46
N PRO A 331 13.30 4.47 16.01
CA PRO A 331 14.05 4.61 14.76
C PRO A 331 15.41 3.92 14.87
N GLU A 332 15.73 2.98 13.96
CA GLU A 332 16.92 2.16 14.06
C GLU A 332 17.89 2.32 12.90
N ALA A 333 17.38 2.44 11.67
CA ALA A 333 18.23 2.50 10.48
C ALA A 333 17.68 3.45 9.43
N GLN A 334 18.58 3.90 8.56
CA GLN A 334 18.30 4.70 7.38
C GLN A 334 19.18 4.27 6.23
N GLY A 335 18.61 4.24 5.03
CA GLY A 335 19.32 3.94 3.79
C GLY A 335 18.67 4.63 2.60
N SER A 336 19.15 4.32 1.40
CA SER A 336 18.50 4.71 0.15
C SER A 336 18.75 3.68 -0.94
N VAL A 337 17.86 3.64 -1.91
CA VAL A 337 17.98 2.85 -3.14
C VAL A 337 17.66 3.71 -4.35
N PRO A 338 18.31 3.47 -5.51
CA PRO A 338 17.96 4.16 -6.75
C PRO A 338 16.51 3.86 -7.20
N GLY A 339 15.81 4.88 -7.73
CA GLY A 339 14.47 4.78 -8.27
C GLY A 339 13.34 4.93 -7.24
N PHE A 340 12.11 4.84 -7.72
CA PHE A 340 10.89 4.98 -6.92
C PHE A 340 10.20 3.65 -6.70
N VAL A 341 9.59 3.51 -5.55
CA VAL A 341 8.72 2.40 -5.16
C VAL A 341 7.33 2.61 -5.73
N LEU A 342 6.75 1.60 -6.36
CA LEU A 342 5.39 1.65 -6.86
C LEU A 342 4.38 1.71 -5.70
N ASN A 343 4.45 0.75 -4.79
CA ASN A 343 3.54 0.59 -3.66
C ASN A 343 4.14 -0.33 -2.59
N GLN A 344 3.38 -0.60 -1.53
CA GLN A 344 3.82 -1.44 -0.41
C GLN A 344 4.27 -2.86 -0.79
N PHE A 345 3.74 -3.47 -1.90
CA PHE A 345 4.16 -4.82 -2.34
C PHE A 345 5.47 -4.84 -3.07
N SER A 346 5.94 -3.67 -3.48
CA SER A 346 7.30 -3.51 -3.93
C SER A 346 8.31 -3.59 -2.79
N MET A 347 7.86 -3.84 -1.56
CA MET A 347 8.67 -3.93 -0.34
C MET A 347 8.30 -5.18 0.46
N ASP A 348 9.29 -5.77 1.12
CA ASP A 348 9.14 -6.95 1.95
C ASP A 348 10.30 -7.08 2.95
N GLU A 349 10.03 -7.74 4.09
CA GLU A 349 11.04 -8.13 5.07
C GLU A 349 11.03 -9.65 5.23
N HIS A 350 12.18 -10.28 5.00
CA HIS A 350 12.31 -11.73 5.09
C HIS A 350 13.71 -12.14 5.56
N ASP A 351 13.78 -13.04 6.53
CA ASP A 351 15.02 -13.59 7.08
C ASP A 351 16.08 -12.53 7.48
N GLY A 352 15.60 -11.39 8.03
CA GLY A 352 16.47 -10.30 8.48
C GLY A 352 17.00 -9.40 7.36
N TYR A 353 16.47 -9.52 6.14
CA TYR A 353 16.75 -8.64 5.02
C TYR A 353 15.50 -7.85 4.63
N PHE A 354 15.71 -6.61 4.24
CA PHE A 354 14.68 -5.80 3.58
C PHE A 354 14.86 -5.88 2.06
N ARG A 355 13.79 -6.16 1.32
CA ARG A 355 13.78 -6.37 -0.12
C ARG A 355 12.87 -5.35 -0.78
N ILE A 356 13.31 -4.78 -1.89
CA ILE A 356 12.60 -3.67 -2.53
C ILE A 356 12.75 -3.68 -4.05
N ALA A 357 11.63 -3.45 -4.75
CA ALA A 357 11.57 -3.27 -6.19
C ALA A 357 11.34 -1.79 -6.53
N THR A 358 12.13 -1.24 -7.45
CA THR A 358 12.05 0.16 -7.86
C THR A 358 12.06 0.33 -9.36
N THR A 359 11.46 1.42 -9.84
CA THR A 359 11.64 1.93 -11.21
C THR A 359 12.49 3.20 -11.16
N ALA A 360 13.54 3.27 -11.95
CA ALA A 360 14.43 4.42 -12.04
C ALA A 360 14.47 4.98 -13.48
N THR A 361 14.67 6.29 -13.60
CA THR A 361 14.95 6.94 -14.88
C THR A 361 16.45 6.94 -15.13
N THR A 362 16.89 6.52 -16.31
CA THR A 362 18.30 6.56 -16.70
C THR A 362 18.54 7.57 -17.81
N HIS A 363 19.73 8.20 -17.77
CA HIS A 363 20.17 9.24 -18.71
C HIS A 363 21.32 8.76 -19.62
N ARG A 364 21.34 7.50 -20.05
CA ARG A 364 22.51 6.98 -20.78
C ARG A 364 22.68 7.57 -22.18
N GLU A 365 21.60 7.62 -22.98
CA GLU A 365 21.58 8.24 -24.33
C GLU A 365 20.23 8.93 -24.59
N GLU A 366 19.12 8.36 -24.08
CA GLU A 366 17.76 8.90 -24.07
C GLU A 366 17.16 8.67 -22.67
N TYR A 367 16.14 9.46 -22.30
CA TYR A 367 15.33 9.22 -21.11
C TYR A 367 14.65 7.86 -21.23
N THR A 368 15.08 6.90 -20.44
CA THR A 368 14.45 5.57 -20.40
C THR A 368 14.24 5.12 -18.97
N TRP A 369 13.27 4.25 -18.77
CA TRP A 369 12.99 3.59 -17.51
C TRP A 369 13.77 2.31 -17.39
N GLU A 370 14.20 1.94 -16.19
CA GLU A 370 14.70 0.61 -15.85
C GLU A 370 14.19 0.21 -14.47
N ASN A 371 14.03 -1.11 -14.26
CA ASN A 371 13.48 -1.65 -13.03
C ASN A 371 14.56 -2.43 -12.30
N ASN A 372 14.53 -2.35 -10.97
CA ASN A 372 15.61 -2.86 -10.14
C ASN A 372 15.04 -3.58 -8.92
N ILE A 373 15.78 -4.58 -8.44
CA ILE A 373 15.57 -5.23 -7.14
C ILE A 373 16.79 -4.98 -6.28
N TYR A 374 16.57 -4.54 -5.06
CA TYR A 374 17.62 -4.37 -4.05
C TYR A 374 17.30 -5.23 -2.83
N VAL A 375 18.34 -5.79 -2.25
CA VAL A 375 18.30 -6.48 -0.96
C VAL A 375 19.21 -5.71 -0.01
N LEU A 376 18.67 -5.35 1.15
CA LEU A 376 19.35 -4.55 2.16
C LEU A 376 19.43 -5.33 3.48
N ASP A 377 20.48 -5.09 4.23
CA ASP A 377 20.65 -5.65 5.58
C ASP A 377 19.82 -4.85 6.63
N VAL A 378 19.95 -5.23 7.90
CA VAL A 378 19.26 -4.58 9.01
C VAL A 378 19.62 -3.11 9.21
N ASP A 379 20.79 -2.68 8.73
CA ASP A 379 21.24 -1.29 8.75
C ASP A 379 20.81 -0.52 7.50
N LEU A 380 19.98 -1.13 6.63
CA LEU A 380 19.54 -0.62 5.33
C LEU A 380 20.69 -0.35 4.35
N CYS A 381 21.78 -1.12 4.46
CA CYS A 381 22.86 -1.14 3.49
C CYS A 381 22.54 -2.13 2.37
N ILE A 382 22.68 -1.74 1.10
CA ILE A 382 22.48 -2.64 -0.03
C ILE A 382 23.53 -3.74 0.00
N VAL A 383 23.10 -5.00 0.14
CA VAL A 383 23.96 -6.21 0.11
C VAL A 383 23.83 -6.96 -1.22
N GLY A 384 22.71 -6.85 -1.91
CA GLY A 384 22.48 -7.45 -3.22
C GLY A 384 21.67 -6.55 -4.14
N ARG A 385 21.87 -6.72 -5.44
CA ARG A 385 21.16 -5.93 -6.46
C ARG A 385 20.96 -6.71 -7.76
N LEU A 386 19.85 -6.45 -8.43
CA LEU A 386 19.57 -6.86 -9.79
C LEU A 386 19.01 -5.64 -10.50
N GLU A 387 19.77 -5.07 -11.42
CA GLU A 387 19.46 -3.76 -12.05
C GLU A 387 19.25 -3.89 -13.55
N GLY A 388 18.54 -2.92 -14.15
CA GLY A 388 18.36 -2.81 -15.60
C GLY A 388 17.34 -3.80 -16.18
N LEU A 389 16.36 -4.23 -15.39
CA LEU A 389 15.28 -5.10 -15.87
C LEU A 389 14.34 -4.32 -16.80
N ALA A 390 13.94 -4.95 -17.92
CA ALA A 390 12.96 -4.45 -18.90
C ALA A 390 13.16 -2.94 -19.22
N PRO A 391 14.26 -2.55 -19.90
CA PRO A 391 14.51 -1.15 -20.22
C PRO A 391 13.39 -0.55 -21.08
N GLY A 392 12.91 0.65 -20.70
CA GLY A 392 11.80 1.34 -21.34
C GLY A 392 10.42 0.98 -20.79
N GLU A 393 10.34 0.09 -19.82
CA GLU A 393 9.12 -0.32 -19.12
C GLU A 393 9.13 0.15 -17.67
N ARG A 394 7.94 0.21 -17.04
CA ARG A 394 7.77 0.50 -15.60
C ARG A 394 7.21 -0.72 -14.89
N ILE A 395 7.43 -0.81 -13.58
CA ILE A 395 6.74 -1.77 -12.72
C ILE A 395 5.26 -1.39 -12.63
N TYR A 396 4.39 -2.38 -12.85
CA TYR A 396 2.94 -2.30 -12.64
C TYR A 396 2.50 -3.13 -11.45
N ALA A 397 3.17 -4.25 -11.19
CA ALA A 397 3.00 -5.01 -9.95
C ALA A 397 4.33 -5.65 -9.54
N ALA A 398 4.51 -5.78 -8.23
CA ALA A 398 5.56 -6.59 -7.61
C ALA A 398 4.96 -7.45 -6.52
N ARG A 399 5.51 -8.64 -6.30
CA ARG A 399 5.10 -9.54 -5.23
C ARG A 399 6.28 -10.36 -4.74
N PHE A 400 6.61 -10.20 -3.46
CA PHE A 400 7.58 -11.04 -2.78
C PHE A 400 6.85 -12.22 -2.11
N MET A 401 7.36 -13.44 -2.31
CA MET A 401 6.83 -14.68 -1.73
C MET A 401 8.01 -15.59 -1.37
N GLY A 402 8.29 -15.80 -0.09
CA GLY A 402 9.43 -16.58 0.36
C GLY A 402 10.73 -16.13 -0.32
N ASN A 403 11.38 -17.03 -1.05
CA ASN A 403 12.64 -16.77 -1.74
C ASN A 403 12.47 -16.27 -3.19
N ARG A 404 11.28 -15.83 -3.58
CA ARG A 404 10.99 -15.35 -4.94
C ARG A 404 10.40 -13.95 -4.93
N CYS A 405 10.66 -13.21 -6.00
CA CYS A 405 9.96 -11.98 -6.33
C CYS A 405 9.34 -12.13 -7.73
N TYR A 406 8.08 -11.82 -7.83
CA TYR A 406 7.34 -11.76 -9.08
C TYR A 406 7.15 -10.29 -9.46
N LEU A 407 7.53 -9.96 -10.71
CA LEU A 407 7.56 -8.58 -11.18
C LEU A 407 6.84 -8.49 -12.53
N VAL A 408 5.87 -7.61 -12.61
CA VAL A 408 5.16 -7.25 -13.84
C VAL A 408 5.65 -5.89 -14.28
N THR A 409 6.19 -5.80 -15.50
CA THR A 409 6.53 -4.53 -16.14
C THR A 409 5.73 -4.38 -17.42
N PHE A 410 5.44 -3.17 -17.87
CA PHE A 410 4.62 -2.96 -19.05
C PHE A 410 5.00 -1.71 -19.83
N ARG A 411 4.93 -1.84 -21.15
CA ARG A 411 4.88 -0.76 -22.13
C ARG A 411 3.98 -1.13 -23.31
N LYS A 412 4.11 -2.32 -23.87
CA LYS A 412 3.35 -2.82 -25.02
C LYS A 412 2.92 -4.29 -24.86
N VAL A 413 3.78 -5.11 -24.30
CA VAL A 413 3.53 -6.53 -23.97
C VAL A 413 4.17 -6.78 -22.62
N ASP A 414 3.42 -7.37 -21.71
CA ASP A 414 3.82 -7.62 -20.32
C ASP A 414 4.84 -8.76 -20.22
N PRO A 415 6.06 -8.54 -19.76
CA PRO A 415 6.87 -9.60 -19.17
C PRO A 415 6.56 -9.77 -17.68
N PHE A 416 5.98 -10.90 -17.31
CA PHE A 416 5.90 -11.41 -15.96
C PHE A 416 7.23 -12.11 -15.63
N PHE A 417 8.03 -11.55 -14.74
CA PHE A 417 9.31 -12.09 -14.32
C PHE A 417 9.19 -12.92 -13.05
N VAL A 418 9.95 -14.03 -12.99
CA VAL A 418 10.22 -14.80 -11.79
C VAL A 418 11.68 -14.57 -11.40
N ILE A 419 11.91 -14.02 -10.23
CA ILE A 419 13.22 -13.60 -9.74
C ILE A 419 13.55 -14.40 -8.47
N ASP A 420 14.73 -15.05 -8.46
CA ASP A 420 15.29 -15.72 -7.29
C ASP A 420 16.02 -14.72 -6.39
N ILE A 421 15.65 -14.71 -5.14
CA ILE A 421 16.24 -13.90 -4.08
C ILE A 421 16.64 -14.77 -2.86
N SER A 422 16.82 -16.09 -3.09
CA SER A 422 17.27 -17.03 -2.05
C SER A 422 18.69 -16.75 -1.58
N ASP A 423 19.56 -16.24 -2.49
CA ASP A 423 20.83 -15.64 -2.10
C ASP A 423 20.67 -14.12 -2.05
N PRO A 424 20.60 -13.53 -0.85
CA PRO A 424 20.41 -12.09 -0.69
C PRO A 424 21.47 -11.24 -1.40
N MET A 425 22.67 -11.78 -1.64
CA MET A 425 23.77 -11.05 -2.30
C MET A 425 23.78 -11.18 -3.81
N ALA A 426 23.01 -12.13 -4.37
CA ALA A 426 23.02 -12.44 -5.80
C ALA A 426 21.61 -12.68 -6.37
N PRO A 427 20.67 -11.72 -6.27
CA PRO A 427 19.36 -11.86 -6.90
C PRO A 427 19.49 -12.00 -8.42
N LYS A 428 18.67 -12.89 -9.01
CA LYS A 428 18.75 -13.19 -10.46
C LYS A 428 17.38 -13.55 -11.05
N VAL A 429 17.19 -13.26 -12.33
CA VAL A 429 16.01 -13.72 -13.09
C VAL A 429 16.12 -15.22 -13.32
N LEU A 430 15.08 -15.98 -12.96
CA LEU A 430 14.93 -17.40 -13.30
C LEU A 430 14.21 -17.57 -14.64
N GLY A 431 13.06 -16.93 -14.79
CA GLY A 431 12.24 -17.03 -15.99
C GLY A 431 11.41 -15.81 -16.23
N LYS A 432 10.78 -15.78 -17.40
CA LYS A 432 9.81 -14.73 -17.77
C LYS A 432 8.76 -15.26 -18.72
N LEU A 433 7.53 -14.78 -18.57
CA LEU A 433 6.41 -15.04 -19.46
C LEU A 433 5.95 -13.71 -20.08
N LYS A 434 5.71 -13.69 -21.41
CA LYS A 434 5.18 -12.51 -22.11
C LYS A 434 3.73 -12.76 -22.52
N LEU A 435 2.83 -11.87 -22.10
CA LEU A 435 1.41 -11.94 -22.41
C LEU A 435 0.87 -10.56 -22.81
N PRO A 436 -0.19 -10.49 -23.65
CA PRO A 436 -0.93 -9.25 -23.83
C PRO A 436 -1.58 -8.79 -22.52
N GLY A 437 -1.63 -7.48 -22.31
CA GLY A 437 -2.15 -6.88 -21.08
C GLY A 437 -1.17 -6.94 -19.93
N TYR A 438 -1.54 -6.41 -18.78
CA TYR A 438 -0.72 -6.39 -17.58
C TYR A 438 -1.55 -6.69 -16.33
N SER A 439 -0.86 -6.95 -15.22
CA SER A 439 -1.48 -7.08 -13.90
C SER A 439 -1.05 -5.88 -13.04
N ASP A 440 -2.03 -5.21 -12.43
CA ASP A 440 -1.81 -4.18 -11.40
C ASP A 440 -1.64 -4.82 -10.01
N TYR A 441 -2.19 -6.02 -9.86
CA TYR A 441 -2.21 -6.75 -8.61
C TYR A 441 -1.92 -8.23 -8.81
N LEU A 442 -1.05 -8.79 -7.94
CA LEU A 442 -0.69 -10.21 -7.90
C LEU A 442 -1.14 -10.80 -6.56
N HIS A 443 -2.05 -11.78 -6.59
CA HIS A 443 -2.53 -12.50 -5.42
C HIS A 443 -1.98 -13.93 -5.41
N PRO A 444 -1.32 -14.39 -4.35
CA PRO A 444 -0.92 -15.79 -4.22
C PRO A 444 -2.15 -16.70 -4.10
N LEU A 445 -2.24 -17.71 -4.95
CA LEU A 445 -3.18 -18.81 -4.75
C LEU A 445 -2.59 -19.84 -3.79
N ASP A 446 -1.32 -20.18 -4.02
CA ASP A 446 -0.46 -21.01 -3.18
C ASP A 446 1.02 -20.68 -3.49
N ASP A 447 1.97 -21.52 -3.03
CA ASP A 447 3.41 -21.30 -3.22
C ASP A 447 3.85 -21.35 -4.69
N ASP A 448 3.09 -22.03 -5.56
CA ASP A 448 3.41 -22.30 -6.97
C ASP A 448 2.42 -21.68 -7.96
N HIS A 449 1.36 -20.99 -7.49
CA HIS A 449 0.35 -20.40 -8.35
C HIS A 449 0.00 -18.97 -7.93
N ILE A 450 -0.19 -18.10 -8.94
CA ILE A 450 -0.47 -16.67 -8.73
C ILE A 450 -1.66 -16.24 -9.58
N ILE A 451 -2.56 -15.47 -8.99
CA ILE A 451 -3.65 -14.78 -9.69
C ILE A 451 -3.21 -13.35 -9.97
N GLY A 452 -3.22 -12.94 -11.24
CA GLY A 452 -3.00 -11.55 -11.66
C GLY A 452 -4.33 -10.86 -11.98
N VAL A 453 -4.57 -9.69 -11.40
CA VAL A 453 -5.72 -8.83 -11.73
C VAL A 453 -5.20 -7.53 -12.35
N GLY A 454 -5.71 -7.18 -13.52
CA GLY A 454 -5.22 -6.03 -14.27
C GLY A 454 -6.07 -5.71 -15.50
N LYS A 455 -5.42 -5.30 -16.57
CA LYS A 455 -6.09 -4.93 -17.82
C LYS A 455 -5.61 -5.77 -18.99
N GLU A 456 -6.53 -6.12 -19.89
CA GLU A 456 -6.20 -6.60 -21.22
C GLU A 456 -5.73 -5.40 -22.07
N THR A 457 -4.96 -5.65 -23.12
CA THR A 457 -4.48 -4.60 -24.01
C THR A 457 -4.43 -5.04 -25.46
N VAL A 458 -4.63 -4.07 -26.36
CA VAL A 458 -4.46 -4.24 -27.80
C VAL A 458 -3.36 -3.29 -28.29
N PRO A 459 -2.35 -3.76 -29.04
CA PRO A 459 -1.31 -2.90 -29.59
C PRO A 459 -1.89 -1.78 -30.45
N ALA A 460 -1.43 -0.55 -30.24
CA ALA A 460 -1.80 0.57 -31.09
C ALA A 460 -1.13 0.42 -32.48
N GLU A 461 -1.84 0.79 -33.55
CA GLU A 461 -1.29 0.82 -34.91
C GLU A 461 -0.31 2.00 -35.09
N GLU A 462 -0.59 3.12 -34.40
CA GLU A 462 0.16 4.36 -34.48
C GLU A 462 1.08 4.58 -33.26
N GLY A 463 2.19 3.91 -33.15
CA GLY A 463 3.16 4.17 -32.10
C GLY A 463 3.56 2.94 -31.28
N ASP A 464 4.42 3.16 -30.29
CA ASP A 464 4.98 2.11 -29.44
C ASP A 464 4.29 2.05 -28.09
N PHE A 465 2.95 1.86 -28.09
CA PHE A 465 2.10 1.70 -26.91
C PHE A 465 0.93 0.76 -27.20
N SER A 466 0.13 0.45 -26.17
CA SER A 466 -1.09 -0.38 -26.28
C SER A 466 -2.30 0.33 -25.67
N TRP A 467 -3.48 0.09 -26.24
CA TRP A 467 -4.75 0.55 -25.71
C TRP A 467 -5.24 -0.41 -24.62
N TYR A 468 -5.58 0.11 -23.46
CA TYR A 468 -6.22 -0.66 -22.39
C TYR A 468 -7.61 -1.08 -22.80
N GLN A 469 -7.97 -2.31 -22.47
CA GLN A 469 -9.27 -2.91 -22.70
C GLN A 469 -9.93 -3.31 -21.39
N GLY A 470 -10.71 -4.37 -21.40
CA GLY A 470 -11.44 -4.91 -20.26
C GLY A 470 -10.58 -5.32 -19.07
N LEU A 471 -11.24 -5.62 -17.95
CA LEU A 471 -10.63 -6.16 -16.75
C LEU A 471 -10.16 -7.59 -17.00
N LYS A 472 -8.87 -7.85 -16.78
CA LYS A 472 -8.23 -9.15 -16.95
C LYS A 472 -7.98 -9.82 -15.61
N ILE A 473 -8.34 -11.10 -15.49
CA ILE A 473 -7.92 -11.99 -14.42
C ILE A 473 -7.15 -13.13 -15.08
N ALA A 474 -5.94 -13.42 -14.60
CA ALA A 474 -5.06 -14.43 -15.15
C ALA A 474 -4.52 -15.34 -14.05
N LEU A 475 -4.51 -16.65 -14.29
CA LEU A 475 -3.96 -17.66 -13.38
C LEU A 475 -2.64 -18.17 -13.94
N PHE A 476 -1.56 -18.04 -13.14
CA PHE A 476 -0.20 -18.42 -13.51
C PHE A 476 0.27 -19.63 -12.72
N ASP A 477 0.92 -20.58 -13.42
CA ASP A 477 1.73 -21.64 -12.84
C ASP A 477 3.20 -21.19 -12.83
N VAL A 478 3.78 -21.13 -11.63
CA VAL A 478 5.18 -20.76 -11.36
C VAL A 478 5.93 -21.89 -10.63
N SER A 479 5.39 -23.12 -10.64
CA SER A 479 6.01 -24.33 -10.09
C SER A 479 7.36 -24.62 -10.75
N ASN A 480 7.48 -24.40 -12.07
CA ASN A 480 8.76 -24.29 -12.76
C ASN A 480 9.12 -22.82 -12.97
N PRO A 481 9.94 -22.22 -12.10
CA PRO A 481 10.21 -20.78 -12.14
C PRO A 481 11.03 -20.35 -13.38
N GLU A 482 11.68 -21.28 -14.08
CA GLU A 482 12.41 -21.01 -15.34
C GLU A 482 11.46 -20.93 -16.55
N GLU A 483 10.29 -21.57 -16.46
CA GLU A 483 9.26 -21.60 -17.51
C GLU A 483 7.86 -21.34 -16.94
N PRO A 484 7.57 -20.12 -16.41
CA PRO A 484 6.26 -19.76 -15.91
C PRO A 484 5.22 -19.85 -17.04
N LYS A 485 3.99 -20.29 -16.72
CA LYS A 485 2.91 -20.52 -17.68
C LYS A 485 1.63 -19.83 -17.26
N LEU A 486 0.85 -19.46 -18.27
CA LEU A 486 -0.55 -19.09 -18.08
C LEU A 486 -1.38 -20.39 -18.05
N ILE A 487 -2.13 -20.61 -16.97
CA ILE A 487 -3.10 -21.70 -16.88
C ILE A 487 -4.39 -21.28 -17.59
N ASP A 488 -4.94 -20.12 -17.17
CA ASP A 488 -6.19 -19.61 -17.73
C ASP A 488 -6.27 -18.08 -17.62
N LYS A 489 -7.21 -17.48 -18.38
CA LYS A 489 -7.43 -16.05 -18.43
C LYS A 489 -8.90 -15.71 -18.70
N LEU A 490 -9.48 -14.88 -17.85
CA LEU A 490 -10.79 -14.27 -18.04
C LEU A 490 -10.63 -12.77 -18.34
N VAL A 491 -11.36 -12.28 -19.35
CA VAL A 491 -11.46 -10.83 -19.63
C VAL A 491 -12.92 -10.44 -19.57
N MET A 492 -13.22 -9.36 -18.85
CA MET A 492 -14.57 -8.83 -18.65
C MET A 492 -14.69 -7.42 -19.20
N GLY A 493 -15.71 -7.19 -20.03
CA GLY A 493 -16.00 -5.90 -20.65
C GLY A 493 -14.90 -5.37 -21.56
N ASP A 494 -15.04 -4.11 -21.90
CA ASP A 494 -14.18 -3.39 -22.84
C ASP A 494 -13.43 -2.25 -22.16
N ARG A 495 -12.81 -1.37 -22.98
CA ARG A 495 -12.15 -0.16 -22.52
C ARG A 495 -13.09 0.72 -21.71
N GLY A 496 -12.71 1.05 -20.48
CA GLY A 496 -13.54 1.74 -19.48
C GLY A 496 -13.89 0.85 -18.29
N THR A 497 -14.04 -0.48 -18.51
CA THR A 497 -14.28 -1.43 -17.40
C THR A 497 -13.23 -1.29 -16.32
N ASP A 498 -13.65 -1.18 -15.05
CA ASP A 498 -12.78 -0.90 -13.92
C ASP A 498 -13.13 -1.74 -12.68
N SER A 499 -12.17 -1.87 -11.78
CA SER A 499 -12.37 -2.51 -10.47
C SER A 499 -11.58 -1.77 -9.38
N PRO A 500 -12.16 -1.55 -8.20
CA PRO A 500 -11.40 -1.06 -7.05
C PRO A 500 -10.16 -1.90 -6.72
N VAL A 501 -10.16 -3.20 -7.03
CA VAL A 501 -9.03 -4.11 -6.79
C VAL A 501 -7.74 -3.64 -7.45
N LEU A 502 -7.82 -2.94 -8.58
CA LEU A 502 -6.65 -2.41 -9.28
C LEU A 502 -5.90 -1.33 -8.48
N ARG A 503 -6.56 -0.72 -7.47
CA ARG A 503 -6.04 0.38 -6.65
C ARG A 503 -6.14 0.12 -5.14
N ASP A 504 -7.06 -0.74 -4.73
CA ASP A 504 -7.27 -1.12 -3.33
C ASP A 504 -7.62 -2.60 -3.24
N HIS A 505 -6.66 -3.34 -2.91
CA HIS A 505 -6.65 -4.77 -2.72
C HIS A 505 -7.66 -5.30 -1.70
N LYS A 506 -8.06 -4.49 -0.70
CA LYS A 506 -9.09 -4.84 0.28
C LYS A 506 -10.47 -5.03 -0.37
N ALA A 507 -10.59 -4.64 -1.63
CA ALA A 507 -11.76 -4.91 -2.45
C ALA A 507 -11.83 -6.35 -2.98
N LEU A 508 -10.73 -7.10 -2.96
CA LEU A 508 -10.71 -8.51 -3.31
C LEU A 508 -11.09 -9.37 -2.10
N LEU A 509 -12.11 -10.19 -2.23
CA LEU A 509 -12.34 -11.35 -1.36
C LEU A 509 -11.81 -12.59 -2.06
N PHE A 510 -10.95 -13.35 -1.38
CA PHE A 510 -10.51 -14.66 -1.84
C PHE A 510 -10.58 -15.69 -0.72
N ASP A 511 -11.28 -16.79 -0.99
CA ASP A 511 -11.38 -17.96 -0.12
C ASP A 511 -10.69 -19.15 -0.81
N ALA A 512 -9.44 -19.39 -0.46
CA ALA A 512 -8.64 -20.43 -1.07
C ALA A 512 -9.17 -21.86 -0.81
N GLU A 513 -9.84 -22.11 0.32
CA GLU A 513 -10.39 -23.45 0.59
C GLU A 513 -11.60 -23.78 -0.28
N ARG A 514 -12.42 -22.75 -0.61
CA ARG A 514 -13.58 -22.89 -1.48
C ARG A 514 -13.24 -22.62 -2.95
N GLY A 515 -12.08 -22.05 -3.24
CA GLY A 515 -11.74 -21.55 -4.56
C GLY A 515 -12.61 -20.36 -5.00
N ILE A 516 -13.22 -19.63 -4.04
CA ILE A 516 -14.14 -18.53 -4.35
C ILE A 516 -13.38 -17.20 -4.33
N MET A 517 -13.47 -16.48 -5.44
CA MET A 517 -12.97 -15.12 -5.61
C MET A 517 -14.13 -14.18 -5.88
N VAL A 518 -14.20 -13.06 -5.16
CA VAL A 518 -15.24 -12.02 -5.37
C VAL A 518 -14.58 -10.65 -5.48
N LEU A 519 -14.94 -9.92 -6.53
CA LEU A 519 -14.43 -8.58 -6.75
C LEU A 519 -15.51 -7.64 -7.30
N PRO A 520 -15.55 -6.37 -6.84
CA PRO A 520 -16.40 -5.36 -7.42
C PRO A 520 -15.93 -4.99 -8.82
N VAL A 521 -16.87 -4.83 -9.76
CA VAL A 521 -16.59 -4.45 -11.14
C VAL A 521 -17.56 -3.36 -11.59
N LEU A 522 -17.02 -2.33 -12.23
CA LEU A 522 -17.78 -1.36 -13.02
C LEU A 522 -17.54 -1.73 -14.49
N LEU A 523 -18.58 -2.25 -15.15
CA LEU A 523 -18.50 -2.79 -16.49
C LEU A 523 -18.77 -1.69 -17.52
N ALA A 524 -17.92 -1.61 -18.53
CA ALA A 524 -18.12 -0.81 -19.71
C ALA A 524 -18.11 -1.69 -20.95
N GLU A 525 -18.96 -1.38 -21.95
CA GLU A 525 -19.07 -2.09 -23.21
C GLU A 525 -18.96 -1.13 -24.37
N ILE A 526 -18.38 -1.59 -25.48
CA ILE A 526 -18.20 -0.85 -26.74
C ILE A 526 -19.03 -1.53 -27.82
N ASP A 527 -19.65 -0.76 -28.69
CA ASP A 527 -20.32 -1.30 -29.88
C ASP A 527 -19.30 -2.02 -30.79
N GLU A 528 -19.66 -3.18 -31.34
CA GLU A 528 -18.77 -4.11 -32.08
C GLU A 528 -17.97 -3.46 -33.23
N ASP A 529 -18.43 -2.35 -33.79
CA ASP A 529 -17.80 -1.65 -34.93
C ASP A 529 -16.84 -0.51 -34.51
N MET A 530 -16.65 -0.27 -33.20
CA MET A 530 -15.84 0.84 -32.70
C MET A 530 -14.36 0.48 -32.56
N PRO A 531 -13.44 1.43 -32.83
CA PRO A 531 -12.01 1.19 -32.68
C PRO A 531 -11.60 0.99 -31.20
N PRO A 532 -10.48 0.25 -30.93
CA PRO A 532 -10.05 -0.10 -29.58
C PRO A 532 -9.61 1.09 -28.70
N TYR A 533 -9.48 2.30 -29.25
CA TYR A 533 -9.17 3.52 -28.50
C TYR A 533 -10.43 4.25 -27.99
N VAL A 534 -11.62 3.85 -28.38
CA VAL A 534 -12.89 4.41 -27.88
C VAL A 534 -13.15 3.87 -26.48
N GLU A 535 -13.60 4.71 -25.58
CA GLU A 535 -14.08 4.29 -24.25
C GLU A 535 -15.52 3.80 -24.37
N GLY A 536 -15.80 2.66 -23.74
CA GLY A 536 -17.13 2.08 -23.69
C GLY A 536 -18.07 2.84 -22.77
N ASP A 537 -19.37 2.68 -22.99
CA ASP A 537 -20.39 3.15 -22.09
C ASP A 537 -20.51 2.25 -20.86
N TYR A 538 -20.67 2.82 -19.68
CA TYR A 538 -20.90 2.06 -18.47
C TYR A 538 -22.30 1.44 -18.49
N VAL A 539 -22.36 0.12 -18.27
CA VAL A 539 -23.62 -0.64 -18.38
C VAL A 539 -24.03 -1.34 -17.09
N TRP A 540 -23.10 -1.58 -16.17
CA TRP A 540 -23.38 -2.32 -14.94
C TRP A 540 -22.32 -2.07 -13.86
N GLN A 541 -22.74 -2.17 -12.58
CA GLN A 541 -21.86 -2.24 -11.43
C GLN A 541 -22.34 -3.30 -10.44
N GLY A 542 -21.40 -4.08 -9.91
CA GLY A 542 -21.71 -5.12 -8.93
C GLY A 542 -20.48 -5.92 -8.53
N ALA A 543 -20.68 -7.01 -7.82
CA ALA A 543 -19.65 -8.00 -7.48
C ALA A 543 -19.75 -9.18 -8.45
N VAL A 544 -18.64 -9.54 -9.07
CA VAL A 544 -18.50 -10.77 -9.86
C VAL A 544 -17.97 -11.85 -8.92
N VAL A 545 -18.64 -13.01 -8.92
CA VAL A 545 -18.27 -14.18 -8.13
C VAL A 545 -17.68 -15.23 -9.06
N LEU A 546 -16.45 -15.63 -8.77
CA LEU A 546 -15.68 -16.56 -9.58
C LEU A 546 -15.33 -17.80 -8.75
N HIS A 547 -15.22 -18.94 -9.42
CA HIS A 547 -14.47 -20.09 -8.93
C HIS A 547 -13.10 -20.10 -9.60
N VAL A 548 -12.05 -20.24 -8.80
CA VAL A 548 -10.67 -20.28 -9.29
C VAL A 548 -10.00 -21.53 -8.74
N SER A 549 -9.61 -22.42 -9.64
CA SER A 549 -8.88 -23.65 -9.30
C SER A 549 -7.80 -23.94 -10.32
N ILE A 550 -6.84 -24.78 -9.95
CA ILE A 550 -5.77 -25.20 -10.88
C ILE A 550 -6.33 -26.16 -11.96
N GLU A 551 -7.36 -26.94 -11.61
CA GLU A 551 -7.94 -27.98 -12.46
C GLU A 551 -8.92 -27.38 -13.48
N ASP A 552 -9.79 -26.45 -13.04
CA ASP A 552 -10.90 -25.92 -13.84
C ASP A 552 -10.61 -24.52 -14.42
N GLY A 553 -9.53 -23.86 -13.94
CA GLY A 553 -9.19 -22.48 -14.35
C GLY A 553 -10.05 -21.43 -13.61
N ILE A 554 -10.59 -20.48 -14.34
CA ILE A 554 -11.37 -19.35 -13.84
C ILE A 554 -12.79 -19.42 -14.40
N GLU A 555 -13.77 -19.76 -13.57
CA GLU A 555 -15.17 -19.87 -13.94
C GLU A 555 -16.02 -18.78 -13.29
N VAL A 556 -16.94 -18.17 -14.05
CA VAL A 556 -17.90 -17.20 -13.51
C VAL A 556 -19.08 -17.96 -12.90
N LEU A 557 -19.22 -17.89 -11.57
CA LEU A 557 -20.36 -18.47 -10.85
C LEU A 557 -21.61 -17.60 -10.96
N GLY A 558 -21.44 -16.28 -10.98
CA GLY A 558 -22.53 -15.33 -11.17
C GLY A 558 -22.16 -13.91 -10.76
N ASN A 559 -23.17 -13.05 -10.74
CA ASN A 559 -23.03 -11.63 -10.48
C ASN A 559 -24.06 -11.17 -9.45
N ILE A 560 -23.65 -10.26 -8.56
CA ILE A 560 -24.50 -9.65 -7.54
C ILE A 560 -24.44 -8.13 -7.74
N THR A 561 -25.58 -7.46 -7.74
CA THR A 561 -25.64 -5.99 -7.83
C THR A 561 -26.60 -5.42 -6.78
N HIS A 562 -26.30 -4.23 -6.30
CA HIS A 562 -27.21 -3.42 -5.46
C HIS A 562 -27.99 -2.39 -6.29
N MET A 563 -27.74 -2.32 -7.59
CA MET A 563 -28.42 -1.40 -8.51
C MET A 563 -29.65 -2.07 -9.10
N GLU A 564 -30.84 -1.70 -8.62
CA GLU A 564 -32.10 -2.25 -9.13
C GLU A 564 -32.55 -1.62 -10.46
N ASP A 565 -32.16 -0.35 -10.71
CA ASP A 565 -32.54 0.40 -11.91
C ASP A 565 -31.38 0.48 -12.92
N PRO A 566 -31.34 -0.37 -13.95
CA PRO A 566 -30.31 -0.31 -14.98
C PRO A 566 -30.32 0.99 -15.79
N SER A 567 -31.44 1.72 -15.83
CA SER A 567 -31.51 3.01 -16.53
C SER A 567 -30.65 4.12 -15.89
N PHE A 568 -30.07 3.85 -14.72
CA PHE A 568 -29.07 4.73 -14.12
C PHE A 568 -27.89 4.95 -15.09
N PHE A 569 -27.44 3.90 -15.74
CA PHE A 569 -26.30 3.94 -16.67
C PHE A 569 -26.65 4.62 -18.00
N ASP A 570 -27.89 4.49 -18.49
CA ASP A 570 -28.34 5.10 -19.76
C ASP A 570 -28.18 6.62 -19.80
N ARG A 571 -28.07 7.27 -18.65
CA ARG A 571 -28.01 8.75 -18.50
C ARG A 571 -26.59 9.30 -18.38
N LEU A 572 -25.60 8.45 -18.23
CA LEU A 572 -24.25 8.85 -17.81
C LEU A 572 -23.25 8.95 -18.96
N GLY A 573 -23.45 8.16 -20.03
CA GLY A 573 -22.45 8.02 -21.09
C GLY A 573 -21.09 7.60 -20.51
N TYR A 574 -20.00 8.24 -20.94
CA TYR A 574 -18.64 7.95 -20.52
C TYR A 574 -18.19 8.65 -19.22
N TYR A 575 -19.05 9.37 -18.53
CA TYR A 575 -18.71 9.95 -17.22
C TYR A 575 -18.68 8.85 -16.16
N CYS A 576 -17.57 8.76 -15.43
CA CYS A 576 -17.43 7.76 -14.36
C CYS A 576 -18.54 7.96 -13.31
N PRO A 577 -19.44 7.00 -13.15
CA PRO A 577 -20.57 7.14 -12.25
C PRO A 577 -20.15 6.96 -10.79
N GLU A 578 -20.85 7.64 -9.89
CA GLU A 578 -20.79 7.38 -8.45
C GLU A 578 -22.21 7.13 -7.93
N SER A 579 -22.36 6.11 -7.08
CA SER A 579 -23.63 5.81 -6.42
C SER A 579 -23.36 5.21 -5.03
N PRO A 580 -24.16 5.56 -4.01
CA PRO A 580 -24.08 4.91 -2.71
C PRO A 580 -24.41 3.40 -2.76
N TYR A 581 -25.01 2.93 -3.85
CA TYR A 581 -25.32 1.52 -4.09
C TYR A 581 -24.18 0.76 -4.77
N PHE A 582 -23.06 1.41 -5.13
CA PHE A 582 -21.92 0.69 -5.70
C PHE A 582 -21.27 -0.20 -4.66
N ILE A 583 -21.19 -1.50 -4.96
CA ILE A 583 -20.53 -2.49 -4.12
C ILE A 583 -19.05 -2.13 -4.01
N ARG A 584 -18.57 -2.01 -2.79
CA ARG A 584 -17.17 -1.66 -2.47
C ARG A 584 -16.37 -2.82 -1.91
N ARG A 585 -17.06 -3.72 -1.17
CA ARG A 585 -16.43 -4.86 -0.49
C ARG A 585 -17.36 -6.07 -0.55
N ALA A 586 -16.74 -7.24 -0.45
CA ALA A 586 -17.40 -8.49 -0.16
C ALA A 586 -16.71 -9.18 1.02
N LEU A 587 -17.46 -9.95 1.80
CA LEU A 587 -16.97 -10.79 2.88
C LEU A 587 -17.88 -12.01 3.04
N TYR A 588 -17.44 -13.07 3.73
CA TYR A 588 -18.31 -14.16 4.11
C TYR A 588 -18.31 -14.41 5.62
N ILE A 589 -19.43 -14.92 6.14
CA ILE A 589 -19.56 -15.47 7.50
C ILE A 589 -20.30 -16.80 7.36
N GLY A 590 -19.66 -17.92 7.71
CA GLY A 590 -20.17 -19.25 7.42
C GLY A 590 -20.33 -19.49 5.92
N ASP A 591 -21.54 -19.83 5.49
CA ASP A 591 -21.89 -20.03 4.08
C ASP A 591 -22.71 -18.86 3.49
N VAL A 592 -22.66 -17.71 4.14
CA VAL A 592 -23.30 -16.47 3.66
C VAL A 592 -22.26 -15.53 3.10
N LEU A 593 -22.44 -15.13 1.84
CA LEU A 593 -21.69 -14.08 1.18
C LEU A 593 -22.39 -12.75 1.39
N TYR A 594 -21.68 -11.76 1.90
CA TYR A 594 -22.15 -10.40 2.09
C TYR A 594 -21.48 -9.48 1.08
N THR A 595 -22.26 -8.74 0.32
CA THR A 595 -21.77 -7.62 -0.48
C THR A 595 -22.17 -6.31 0.18
N VAL A 596 -21.26 -5.34 0.21
CA VAL A 596 -21.41 -4.11 1.01
C VAL A 596 -21.22 -2.88 0.13
N SER A 597 -22.20 -1.99 0.15
CA SER A 597 -22.16 -0.63 -0.41
C SER A 597 -22.32 0.41 0.71
N GLU A 598 -22.35 1.70 0.39
CA GLU A 598 -22.69 2.74 1.37
C GLU A 598 -24.17 2.70 1.79
N ALA A 599 -25.04 2.17 0.92
CA ALA A 599 -26.48 2.18 1.13
C ALA A 599 -27.01 0.91 1.76
N MET A 600 -26.33 -0.24 1.57
CA MET A 600 -26.90 -1.52 2.00
C MET A 600 -25.86 -2.63 2.14
N VAL A 601 -26.24 -3.64 2.89
CA VAL A 601 -25.59 -4.97 2.96
C VAL A 601 -26.57 -5.99 2.39
N LEU A 602 -26.16 -6.69 1.33
CA LEU A 602 -26.92 -7.77 0.71
C LEU A 602 -26.30 -9.11 1.11
N MET A 603 -27.16 -10.08 1.41
CA MET A 603 -26.80 -11.43 1.82
C MET A 603 -27.19 -12.44 0.76
N ASN A 604 -26.25 -13.27 0.36
CA ASN A 604 -26.48 -14.35 -0.60
C ASN A 604 -25.91 -15.66 -0.05
N ASP A 605 -26.51 -16.78 -0.41
CA ASP A 605 -25.88 -18.08 -0.22
C ASP A 605 -24.60 -18.16 -1.07
N VAL A 606 -23.49 -18.56 -0.48
CA VAL A 606 -22.16 -18.48 -1.12
C VAL A 606 -22.02 -19.40 -2.33
N TRP A 607 -22.80 -20.48 -2.41
CA TRP A 607 -22.73 -21.46 -3.49
C TRP A 607 -23.75 -21.24 -4.60
N THR A 608 -24.98 -20.93 -4.22
CA THR A 608 -26.09 -20.78 -5.16
C THR A 608 -26.30 -19.35 -5.60
N LEU A 609 -25.69 -18.39 -4.88
CA LEU A 609 -25.90 -16.95 -4.98
C LEU A 609 -27.35 -16.51 -4.78
N ALA A 610 -28.21 -17.40 -4.26
CA ALA A 610 -29.58 -17.06 -3.92
C ALA A 610 -29.62 -15.96 -2.84
N GLU A 611 -30.43 -14.95 -3.05
CA GLU A 611 -30.62 -13.89 -2.06
C GLU A 611 -31.27 -14.43 -0.79
N LEU A 612 -30.66 -14.15 0.36
CA LEU A 612 -31.16 -14.50 1.70
C LEU A 612 -31.81 -13.31 2.40
N GLY A 613 -31.49 -12.09 1.99
CA GLY A 613 -32.05 -10.86 2.51
C GLY A 613 -31.12 -9.66 2.33
N CYS A 614 -31.63 -8.47 2.65
CA CYS A 614 -30.86 -7.24 2.59
C CYS A 614 -31.12 -6.34 3.80
N ILE A 615 -30.15 -5.47 4.12
CA ILE A 615 -30.22 -4.49 5.21
C ILE A 615 -29.83 -3.13 4.63
N TYR A 616 -30.73 -2.15 4.68
CA TYR A 616 -30.43 -0.78 4.31
C TYR A 616 -29.71 -0.04 5.44
N LEU A 617 -28.65 0.71 5.05
CA LEU A 617 -27.75 1.43 5.95
C LEU A 617 -28.10 2.89 6.07
#